data_8c10340d724f22435ad30d644cef3612
#
_entry.id   8c10340d724f22435ad30d644cef3612
#
_cell.length_a   1.000
_cell.length_b   1.000
_cell.length_c   1.000
_cell.angle_alpha   90.00
_cell.angle_beta   90.00
_cell.angle_gamma   90.00
#
_symmetry.space_group_name_H-M   'P 1'
#
loop_
_entity.id
_entity.type
_entity.pdbx_description
1 polymer ?
#
loop_
_entity_poly.entity_id
_entity_poly.type
_entity_poly.pdbx_seq_one_letter_code
_entity_poly.pdbx_strand_id
1 'polypeptide(L)'
;LASSAASDVYKRQVDFKEGAKLIDVGTGAGFPGLVLLLARPDLDVTFLDGTGKKLAFIESVLSNVGLNGNILHSRAEEAGKDPLYREKFDFATARAVASLPVLCEYCIPFIKKGGSFISMKSAFSDDEISSASASLRILGGKIESDNVFDLVENTRRRILIIKKISQTPSKYPRASAKISKNPLG
;
A
#
# COMPACT_ATOMS: atom_id res chain seq x y z
N LEU A 1 16.71 1.14 13.31
CA LEU A 1 16.28 2.44 13.89
C LEU A 1 15.31 3.20 12.96
N ALA A 2 15.58 3.29 11.65
CA ALA A 2 14.67 3.98 10.72
C ALA A 2 13.33 3.25 10.50
N SER A 3 13.30 1.92 10.62
CA SER A 3 12.06 1.13 10.46
C SER A 3 11.16 1.21 11.70
N SER A 4 11.73 1.36 12.92
CA SER A 4 10.94 1.55 14.14
C SER A 4 10.26 2.92 14.17
N ALA A 5 10.96 3.97 13.77
CA ALA A 5 10.39 5.32 13.68
C ALA A 5 9.26 5.40 12.64
N ALA A 6 9.39 4.70 11.48
CA ALA A 6 8.30 4.59 10.52
C ALA A 6 7.08 3.88 11.11
N SER A 7 7.29 2.80 11.90
CA SER A 7 6.23 2.07 12.59
C SER A 7 5.48 2.95 13.61
N ASP A 8 6.19 3.77 14.37
CA ASP A 8 5.58 4.68 15.36
C ASP A 8 4.75 5.79 14.69
N VAL A 9 5.17 6.24 13.51
CA VAL A 9 4.40 7.20 12.71
C VAL A 9 3.10 6.58 12.19
N TYR A 10 3.13 5.31 11.73
CA TYR A 10 1.92 4.60 11.33
C TYR A 10 0.91 4.46 12.45
N LYS A 11 1.38 4.07 13.66
CA LYS A 11 0.52 3.91 14.84
C LYS A 11 -0.18 5.20 15.26
N ARG A 12 0.44 6.34 15.02
CA ARG A 12 -0.10 7.66 15.40
C ARG A 12 -1.03 8.24 14.34
N GLN A 13 -0.95 7.81 13.09
CA GLN A 13 -1.66 8.43 11.98
C GLN A 13 -2.81 7.59 11.42
N VAL A 14 -2.81 6.27 11.67
CA VAL A 14 -3.83 5.35 11.17
C VAL A 14 -4.35 4.51 12.33
N ASP A 15 -5.65 4.63 12.59
CA ASP A 15 -6.34 3.79 13.55
C ASP A 15 -6.72 2.45 12.89
N PHE A 16 -5.84 1.46 13.04
CA PHE A 16 -6.12 0.10 12.60
C PHE A 16 -7.06 -0.58 13.58
N LYS A 17 -8.28 -0.90 13.14
CA LYS A 17 -9.19 -1.74 13.92
C LYS A 17 -8.58 -3.12 14.14
N GLU A 18 -8.94 -3.77 15.24
CA GLU A 18 -8.53 -5.15 15.51
C GLU A 18 -8.98 -6.09 14.39
N GLY A 19 -8.09 -6.97 13.96
CA GLY A 19 -8.33 -7.90 12.86
C GLY A 19 -8.45 -7.24 11.47
N ALA A 20 -8.06 -5.97 11.30
CA ALA A 20 -8.17 -5.29 10.02
C ALA A 20 -7.33 -5.99 8.94
N LYS A 21 -7.91 -6.11 7.74
CA LYS A 21 -7.25 -6.69 6.57
C LYS A 21 -6.38 -5.67 5.88
N LEU A 22 -5.10 -5.99 5.75
CA LEU A 22 -4.10 -5.14 5.11
C LEU A 22 -3.42 -5.89 3.96
N ILE A 23 -3.27 -5.25 2.81
CA ILE A 23 -2.44 -5.77 1.73
C ILE A 23 -1.23 -4.86 1.51
N ASP A 24 -0.03 -5.45 1.54
CA ASP A 24 1.23 -4.75 1.25
C ASP A 24 1.62 -5.02 -0.21
N VAL A 25 1.40 -4.03 -1.07
CA VAL A 25 1.52 -4.16 -2.53
C VAL A 25 2.94 -3.90 -2.99
N GLY A 26 3.56 -4.90 -3.61
CA GLY A 26 4.97 -4.86 -3.97
C GLY A 26 5.85 -4.87 -2.73
N THR A 27 5.53 -5.76 -1.80
CA THR A 27 6.08 -5.81 -0.44
C THR A 27 7.62 -5.90 -0.38
N GLY A 28 8.26 -6.42 -1.43
CA GLY A 28 9.72 -6.54 -1.49
C GLY A 28 10.28 -7.41 -0.37
N ALA A 29 11.09 -6.82 0.50
CA ALA A 29 11.63 -7.48 1.70
C ALA A 29 10.65 -7.42 2.91
N GLY A 30 9.36 -7.18 2.67
CA GLY A 30 8.34 -7.15 3.72
C GLY A 30 8.11 -5.76 4.35
N PHE A 31 8.50 -4.68 3.70
CA PHE A 31 8.31 -3.33 4.23
C PHE A 31 7.25 -2.55 3.44
N PRO A 32 6.22 -2.01 4.11
CA PRO A 32 6.06 -1.90 5.57
C PRO A 32 5.33 -3.07 6.26
N GLY A 33 4.79 -4.04 5.51
CA GLY A 33 3.88 -5.07 6.00
C GLY A 33 4.41 -5.86 7.21
N LEU A 34 5.67 -6.35 7.19
CA LEU A 34 6.27 -7.08 8.31
C LEU A 34 6.41 -6.21 9.57
N VAL A 35 6.78 -4.96 9.39
CA VAL A 35 6.93 -4.02 10.53
C VAL A 35 5.58 -3.74 11.18
N LEU A 36 4.53 -3.59 10.37
CA LEU A 36 3.17 -3.41 10.86
C LEU A 36 2.68 -4.65 11.59
N LEU A 37 2.89 -5.84 11.04
CA LEU A 37 2.48 -7.10 11.64
C LEU A 37 3.23 -7.39 12.96
N LEU A 38 4.54 -7.08 13.04
CA LEU A 38 5.31 -7.17 14.27
C LEU A 38 4.77 -6.23 15.36
N ALA A 39 4.34 -5.04 14.98
CA ALA A 39 3.80 -4.05 15.90
C ALA A 39 2.32 -4.29 16.26
N ARG A 40 1.58 -4.96 15.40
CA ARG A 40 0.14 -5.27 15.50
C ARG A 40 -0.10 -6.70 15.00
N PRO A 41 0.19 -7.72 15.85
CA PRO A 41 0.02 -9.14 15.49
C PRO A 41 -1.43 -9.56 15.23
N ASP A 42 -2.37 -8.70 15.58
CA ASP A 42 -3.80 -8.87 15.34
C ASP A 42 -4.23 -8.58 13.90
N LEU A 43 -3.38 -7.91 13.09
CA LEU A 43 -3.70 -7.60 11.70
C LEU A 43 -3.66 -8.83 10.80
N ASP A 44 -4.63 -8.93 9.89
CA ASP A 44 -4.64 -9.92 8.80
C ASP A 44 -3.87 -9.35 7.58
N VAL A 45 -2.56 -9.62 7.53
CA VAL A 45 -1.66 -9.03 6.52
C VAL A 45 -1.45 -9.98 5.36
N THR A 46 -1.67 -9.48 4.14
CA THR A 46 -1.33 -10.15 2.87
C THR A 46 -0.14 -9.47 2.22
N PHE A 47 0.92 -10.23 1.97
CA PHE A 47 2.15 -9.79 1.30
C PHE A 47 2.07 -10.13 -0.17
N LEU A 48 1.95 -9.11 -1.04
CA LEU A 48 1.85 -9.28 -2.49
C LEU A 48 3.16 -8.85 -3.17
N ASP A 49 3.79 -9.74 -3.92
CA ASP A 49 4.90 -9.42 -4.83
C ASP A 49 4.90 -10.36 -6.05
N GLY A 50 5.35 -9.86 -7.20
CA GLY A 50 5.54 -10.66 -8.40
C GLY A 50 6.82 -11.53 -8.38
N THR A 51 7.61 -11.50 -7.30
CA THR A 51 8.90 -12.18 -7.18
C THR A 51 8.87 -13.21 -6.06
N GLY A 52 8.76 -14.50 -6.42
CA GLY A 52 8.65 -15.60 -5.46
C GLY A 52 9.80 -15.67 -4.44
N LYS A 53 11.05 -15.36 -4.83
CA LYS A 53 12.20 -15.34 -3.90
C LYS A 53 12.03 -14.35 -2.74
N LYS A 54 11.41 -13.19 -2.99
CA LYS A 54 11.13 -12.19 -1.95
C LYS A 54 10.06 -12.69 -0.99
N LEU A 55 9.04 -13.33 -1.51
CA LEU A 55 7.95 -13.91 -0.72
C LEU A 55 8.45 -15.07 0.15
N ALA A 56 9.31 -15.95 -0.39
CA ALA A 56 9.93 -17.02 0.38
C ALA A 56 10.77 -16.48 1.57
N PHE A 57 11.44 -15.34 1.39
CA PHE A 57 12.14 -14.65 2.47
C PHE A 57 11.14 -14.19 3.56
N ILE A 58 10.03 -13.57 3.18
CA ILE A 58 9.00 -13.11 4.12
C ILE A 58 8.41 -14.30 4.88
N GLU A 59 8.10 -15.40 4.19
CA GLU A 59 7.57 -16.63 4.79
C GLU A 59 8.54 -17.22 5.82
N SER A 60 9.85 -17.23 5.51
CA SER A 60 10.89 -17.64 6.45
C SER A 60 10.94 -16.73 7.68
N VAL A 61 10.84 -15.41 7.50
CA VAL A 61 10.83 -14.45 8.62
C VAL A 61 9.59 -14.70 9.50
N LEU A 62 8.40 -14.81 8.91
CA LEU A 62 7.14 -15.05 9.63
C LEU A 62 7.23 -16.33 10.49
N SER A 63 7.73 -17.42 9.90
CA SER A 63 7.94 -18.69 10.61
C SER A 63 8.90 -18.54 11.79
N ASN A 64 10.03 -17.83 11.59
CA ASN A 64 11.04 -17.66 12.64
C ASN A 64 10.57 -16.78 13.81
N VAL A 65 9.65 -15.83 13.57
CA VAL A 65 9.12 -14.96 14.63
C VAL A 65 7.76 -15.43 15.17
N GLY A 66 7.23 -16.55 14.67
CA GLY A 66 5.95 -17.11 15.11
C GLY A 66 4.74 -16.26 14.77
N LEU A 67 4.78 -15.50 13.65
CA LEU A 67 3.67 -14.68 13.16
C LEU A 67 3.01 -15.31 11.96
N ASN A 68 1.70 -15.07 11.80
CA ASN A 68 0.92 -15.50 10.67
C ASN A 68 0.72 -14.34 9.68
N GLY A 69 0.92 -14.61 8.39
CA GLY A 69 0.65 -13.67 7.31
C GLY A 69 0.37 -14.42 6.02
N ASN A 70 -0.42 -13.83 5.14
CA ASN A 70 -0.79 -14.44 3.87
C ASN A 70 0.22 -14.07 2.79
N ILE A 71 0.68 -15.05 2.04
CA ILE A 71 1.62 -14.86 0.91
C ILE A 71 0.83 -14.91 -0.39
N LEU A 72 0.94 -13.86 -1.21
CA LEU A 72 0.29 -13.78 -2.51
C LEU A 72 1.32 -13.53 -3.63
N HIS A 73 1.69 -14.59 -4.34
CA HIS A 73 2.58 -14.51 -5.48
C HIS A 73 1.77 -14.18 -6.75
N SER A 74 1.67 -12.92 -7.06
CA SER A 74 0.96 -12.41 -8.24
C SER A 74 1.45 -11.02 -8.62
N ARG A 75 1.09 -10.58 -9.84
CA ARG A 75 1.22 -9.17 -10.23
C ARG A 75 0.04 -8.39 -9.64
N ALA A 76 0.29 -7.15 -9.20
CA ALA A 76 -0.74 -6.31 -8.57
C ALA A 76 -1.95 -6.07 -9.50
N GLU A 77 -1.69 -5.87 -10.80
CA GLU A 77 -2.73 -5.66 -11.80
C GLU A 77 -3.58 -6.91 -12.10
N GLU A 78 -3.05 -8.09 -11.84
CA GLU A 78 -3.77 -9.36 -11.96
C GLU A 78 -4.62 -9.61 -10.71
N ALA A 79 -3.98 -9.60 -9.55
CA ALA A 79 -4.66 -9.79 -8.26
C ALA A 79 -5.75 -8.72 -8.00
N GLY A 80 -5.53 -7.46 -8.44
CA GLY A 80 -6.51 -6.37 -8.29
C GLY A 80 -7.77 -6.53 -9.16
N LYS A 81 -7.79 -7.49 -10.10
CA LYS A 81 -8.98 -7.90 -10.86
C LYS A 81 -9.64 -9.14 -10.30
N ASP A 82 -8.91 -9.94 -9.52
CA ASP A 82 -9.43 -11.16 -8.94
C ASP A 82 -10.50 -10.84 -7.87
N PRO A 83 -11.73 -11.38 -7.99
CA PRO A 83 -12.79 -11.17 -7.00
C PRO A 83 -12.43 -11.61 -5.57
N LEU A 84 -11.44 -12.48 -5.39
CA LEU A 84 -10.94 -12.90 -4.09
C LEU A 84 -10.23 -11.78 -3.34
N TYR A 85 -9.60 -10.86 -4.07
CA TYR A 85 -8.76 -9.79 -3.49
C TYR A 85 -9.32 -8.39 -3.75
N ARG A 86 -10.04 -8.21 -4.86
CA ARG A 86 -10.62 -6.93 -5.25
C ARG A 86 -11.60 -6.40 -4.21
N GLU A 87 -11.36 -5.17 -3.74
CA GLU A 87 -12.21 -4.47 -2.75
C GLU A 87 -12.48 -5.29 -1.46
N LYS A 88 -11.47 -6.05 -1.00
CA LYS A 88 -11.58 -6.92 0.18
C LYS A 88 -10.81 -6.39 1.40
N PHE A 89 -9.88 -5.46 1.21
CA PHE A 89 -8.98 -5.00 2.26
C PHE A 89 -9.45 -3.68 2.88
N ASP A 90 -9.22 -3.55 4.20
CA ASP A 90 -9.42 -2.30 4.92
C ASP A 90 -8.34 -1.29 4.54
N PHE A 91 -7.11 -1.79 4.38
CA PHE A 91 -5.95 -0.98 4.07
C PHE A 91 -5.11 -1.62 2.96
N ALA A 92 -4.52 -0.76 2.13
CA ALA A 92 -3.39 -1.13 1.29
C ALA A 92 -2.21 -0.25 1.66
N THR A 93 -1.01 -0.84 1.64
CA THR A 93 0.26 -0.12 1.78
C THR A 93 1.10 -0.33 0.52
N ALA A 94 1.90 0.65 0.18
CA ALA A 94 2.96 0.50 -0.80
C ALA A 94 4.13 1.42 -0.46
N ARG A 95 5.33 0.87 -0.57
CA ARG A 95 6.59 1.60 -0.50
C ARG A 95 7.33 1.38 -1.80
N ALA A 96 6.99 2.13 -2.83
CA ALA A 96 7.53 1.91 -4.16
C ALA A 96 8.17 3.17 -4.76
N VAL A 97 9.01 2.93 -5.76
CA VAL A 97 9.71 3.95 -6.55
C VAL A 97 8.85 4.48 -7.70
N ALA A 98 7.59 4.05 -7.80
CA ALA A 98 6.65 4.50 -8.83
C ALA A 98 6.00 5.84 -8.46
N SER A 99 5.52 6.58 -9.47
CA SER A 99 4.75 7.80 -9.27
C SER A 99 3.41 7.54 -8.57
N LEU A 100 2.86 8.54 -7.91
CA LEU A 100 1.62 8.40 -7.16
C LEU A 100 0.42 7.95 -8.02
N PRO A 101 0.22 8.45 -9.27
CA PRO A 101 -0.84 7.95 -10.14
C PRO A 101 -0.73 6.45 -10.43
N VAL A 102 0.49 5.94 -10.61
CA VAL A 102 0.78 4.51 -10.83
C VAL A 102 0.46 3.70 -9.57
N LEU A 103 0.91 4.16 -8.39
CA LEU A 103 0.62 3.50 -7.12
C LEU A 103 -0.87 3.47 -6.82
N CYS A 104 -1.60 4.53 -7.12
CA CYS A 104 -3.05 4.58 -6.97
C CYS A 104 -3.73 3.47 -7.78
N GLU A 105 -3.30 3.24 -9.04
CA GLU A 105 -3.91 2.21 -9.87
C GLU A 105 -3.58 0.79 -9.42
N TYR A 106 -2.40 0.58 -8.81
CA TYR A 106 -2.04 -0.73 -8.23
C TYR A 106 -2.71 -1.01 -6.88
N CYS A 107 -2.95 0.02 -6.05
CA CYS A 107 -3.36 -0.18 -4.66
C CYS A 107 -4.86 0.01 -4.41
N ILE A 108 -5.48 1.05 -5.00
CA ILE A 108 -6.88 1.40 -4.73
C ILE A 108 -7.88 0.28 -5.10
N PRO A 109 -7.67 -0.53 -6.16
CA PRO A 109 -8.58 -1.63 -6.48
C PRO A 109 -8.72 -2.71 -5.41
N PHE A 110 -7.75 -2.88 -4.51
CA PHE A 110 -7.84 -3.84 -3.40
C PHE A 110 -8.71 -3.37 -2.25
N ILE A 111 -8.89 -2.06 -2.11
CA ILE A 111 -9.47 -1.44 -0.93
C ILE A 111 -10.99 -1.42 -1.03
N LYS A 112 -11.69 -1.87 0.01
CA LYS A 112 -13.14 -1.73 0.14
C LYS A 112 -13.54 -0.27 0.33
N LYS A 113 -14.76 0.09 -0.06
CA LYS A 113 -15.30 1.43 0.23
C LYS A 113 -15.22 1.73 1.73
N GLY A 114 -14.69 2.89 2.09
CA GLY A 114 -14.43 3.29 3.48
C GLY A 114 -13.05 2.88 4.01
N GLY A 115 -12.29 2.05 3.30
CA GLY A 115 -10.89 1.74 3.61
C GLY A 115 -9.92 2.80 3.10
N SER A 116 -8.61 2.60 3.28
CA SER A 116 -7.60 3.60 2.93
C SER A 116 -6.33 3.00 2.32
N PHE A 117 -5.78 3.68 1.31
CA PHE A 117 -4.42 3.46 0.82
C PHE A 117 -3.45 4.36 1.57
N ILE A 118 -2.42 3.76 2.15
CA ILE A 118 -1.36 4.45 2.90
C ILE A 118 -0.10 4.41 2.02
N SER A 119 0.20 5.52 1.39
CA SER A 119 1.35 5.66 0.51
C SER A 119 2.53 6.29 1.24
N MET A 120 3.67 5.60 1.22
CA MET A 120 4.91 6.07 1.83
C MET A 120 5.94 6.39 0.76
N LYS A 121 6.47 7.61 0.82
CA LYS A 121 7.59 8.05 -0.03
C LYS A 121 8.60 8.90 0.74
N SER A 122 9.83 8.93 0.23
CA SER A 122 10.90 9.75 0.81
C SER A 122 10.63 11.24 0.68
N ALA A 123 10.06 11.68 -0.44
CA ALA A 123 9.47 13.00 -0.66
C ALA A 123 8.57 12.90 -1.89
N PHE A 124 7.32 13.31 -1.79
CA PHE A 124 6.52 13.66 -2.96
C PHE A 124 6.69 15.16 -3.19
N SER A 125 6.91 15.56 -4.42
CA SER A 125 6.68 16.96 -4.80
C SER A 125 5.17 17.24 -4.80
N ASP A 126 4.77 18.48 -4.58
CA ASP A 126 3.36 18.87 -4.66
C ASP A 126 2.82 18.66 -6.07
N ASP A 127 3.68 18.76 -7.09
CA ASP A 127 3.35 18.45 -8.49
C ASP A 127 2.98 16.98 -8.68
N GLU A 128 3.67 16.05 -8.02
CA GLU A 128 3.34 14.63 -8.08
C GLU A 128 1.98 14.33 -7.44
N ILE A 129 1.65 15.01 -6.34
CA ILE A 129 0.33 14.88 -5.70
C ILE A 129 -0.76 15.46 -6.60
N SER A 130 -0.51 16.61 -7.18
CA SER A 130 -1.42 17.27 -8.13
C SER A 130 -1.70 16.39 -9.34
N SER A 131 -0.67 15.73 -9.89
CA SER A 131 -0.79 14.82 -11.02
C SER A 131 -1.64 13.57 -10.71
N ALA A 132 -1.79 13.18 -9.43
CA ALA A 132 -2.62 12.05 -9.03
C ALA A 132 -4.12 12.38 -8.95
N SER A 133 -4.52 13.64 -9.11
CA SER A 133 -5.92 14.07 -8.95
C SER A 133 -6.89 13.34 -9.87
N ALA A 134 -6.49 13.14 -11.14
CA ALA A 134 -7.31 12.42 -12.12
C ALA A 134 -7.39 10.92 -11.77
N SER A 135 -6.26 10.29 -11.42
CA SER A 135 -6.23 8.87 -11.02
C SER A 135 -7.09 8.63 -9.77
N LEU A 136 -7.00 9.48 -8.78
CA LEU A 136 -7.81 9.38 -7.55
C LEU A 136 -9.31 9.46 -7.87
N ARG A 137 -9.73 10.46 -8.64
CA ARG A 137 -11.12 10.61 -9.05
C ARG A 137 -11.65 9.40 -9.83
N ILE A 138 -10.85 8.86 -10.76
CA ILE A 138 -11.22 7.71 -11.60
C ILE A 138 -11.31 6.43 -10.77
N LEU A 139 -10.37 6.23 -9.84
CA LEU A 139 -10.28 5.00 -9.05
C LEU A 139 -11.15 5.01 -7.78
N GLY A 140 -11.78 6.13 -7.48
CA GLY A 140 -12.67 6.29 -6.32
C GLY A 140 -11.92 6.62 -5.03
N GLY A 141 -10.74 7.25 -5.12
CA GLY A 141 -9.95 7.71 -3.98
C GLY A 141 -10.06 9.22 -3.74
N LYS A 142 -9.79 9.63 -2.50
CA LYS A 142 -9.66 11.04 -2.08
C LYS A 142 -8.55 11.15 -1.05
N ILE A 143 -7.65 12.12 -1.17
CA ILE A 143 -6.66 12.40 -0.12
C ILE A 143 -7.41 12.85 1.12
N GLU A 144 -7.20 12.13 2.23
CA GLU A 144 -7.76 12.41 3.55
C GLU A 144 -6.75 13.15 4.42
N SER A 145 -5.48 12.74 4.35
CA SER A 145 -4.39 13.44 5.03
C SER A 145 -3.08 13.36 4.28
N ASP A 146 -2.26 14.37 4.51
CA ASP A 146 -0.95 14.57 3.92
C ASP A 146 0.01 15.02 5.03
N ASN A 147 0.85 14.11 5.49
CA ASN A 147 1.71 14.33 6.64
C ASN A 147 3.17 14.26 6.24
N VAL A 148 3.88 15.35 6.51
CA VAL A 148 5.34 15.47 6.32
C VAL A 148 6.01 15.48 7.68
N PHE A 149 7.06 14.67 7.85
CA PHE A 149 7.81 14.60 9.09
C PHE A 149 9.27 14.23 8.83
N ASP A 150 10.14 14.61 9.76
CA ASP A 150 11.55 14.24 9.73
C ASP A 150 11.78 13.01 10.61
N LEU A 151 12.40 11.95 10.05
CA LEU A 151 12.73 10.73 10.80
C LEU A 151 14.03 10.86 11.60
N VAL A 152 15.03 11.47 10.99
CA VAL A 152 16.36 11.78 11.55
C VAL A 152 16.84 13.02 10.79
N GLU A 153 17.83 13.72 11.28
CA GLU A 153 18.40 14.92 10.64
C GLU A 153 18.47 14.76 9.11
N ASN A 154 17.80 15.65 8.37
CA ASN A 154 17.71 15.73 6.90
C ASN A 154 17.02 14.56 6.18
N THR A 155 16.26 13.70 6.86
CA THR A 155 15.49 12.63 6.22
C THR A 155 13.98 12.88 6.25
N ARG A 156 13.52 13.83 5.43
CA ARG A 156 12.11 14.14 5.28
C ARG A 156 11.34 12.96 4.68
N ARG A 157 10.19 12.63 5.27
CA ARG A 157 9.26 11.59 4.82
C ARG A 157 7.86 12.17 4.69
N ARG A 158 7.10 11.61 3.76
CA ARG A 158 5.70 11.99 3.55
C ARG A 158 4.82 10.74 3.54
N ILE A 159 3.73 10.77 4.29
CA ILE A 159 2.70 9.76 4.29
C ILE A 159 1.41 10.39 3.80
N LEU A 160 0.87 9.83 2.72
CA LEU A 160 -0.44 10.18 2.22
C LEU A 160 -1.44 9.09 2.63
N ILE A 161 -2.55 9.50 3.22
CA ILE A 161 -3.70 8.63 3.46
C ILE A 161 -4.76 8.98 2.43
N ILE A 162 -5.08 8.00 1.60
CA ILE A 162 -6.05 8.13 0.51
C ILE A 162 -7.25 7.26 0.84
N LYS A 163 -8.38 7.90 1.16
CA LYS A 163 -9.65 7.25 1.47
C LYS A 163 -10.33 6.74 0.22
N LYS A 164 -10.83 5.50 0.26
CA LYS A 164 -11.68 4.93 -0.79
C LYS A 164 -13.13 5.41 -0.58
N ILE A 165 -13.61 6.27 -1.45
CA ILE A 165 -14.96 6.89 -1.33
C ILE A 165 -16.01 6.25 -2.25
N SER A 166 -15.57 5.60 -3.35
CA SER A 166 -16.45 4.92 -4.30
C SER A 166 -15.79 3.67 -4.88
N GLN A 167 -16.58 2.82 -5.53
CA GLN A 167 -16.06 1.62 -6.21
C GLN A 167 -15.12 1.99 -7.36
N THR A 168 -14.07 1.20 -7.52
CA THR A 168 -13.18 1.31 -8.69
C THR A 168 -13.85 0.66 -9.90
N PRO A 169 -13.95 1.35 -11.06
CA PRO A 169 -14.54 0.75 -12.26
C PRO A 169 -13.81 -0.54 -12.66
N SER A 170 -14.57 -1.53 -13.13
CA SER A 170 -14.07 -2.90 -13.41
C SER A 170 -12.93 -2.98 -14.44
N LYS A 171 -12.81 -1.97 -15.32
CA LYS A 171 -11.70 -1.86 -16.29
C LYS A 171 -10.33 -1.61 -15.64
N TYR A 172 -10.30 -1.22 -14.36
CA TYR A 172 -9.06 -1.00 -13.60
C TYR A 172 -8.83 -2.11 -12.57
N PRO A 173 -7.56 -2.43 -12.25
CA PRO A 173 -6.34 -1.88 -12.85
C PRO A 173 -6.16 -2.32 -14.31
N ARG A 174 -5.47 -1.49 -15.10
CA ARG A 174 -5.06 -1.81 -16.48
C ARG A 174 -3.86 -2.77 -16.46
N ALA A 175 -3.43 -3.26 -17.63
CA ALA A 175 -2.19 -4.02 -17.73
C ALA A 175 -0.97 -3.15 -17.38
N SER A 176 0.05 -3.73 -16.73
CA SER A 176 1.22 -3.04 -16.20
C SER A 176 1.92 -2.14 -17.23
N ALA A 177 2.11 -2.64 -18.45
CA ALA A 177 2.73 -1.86 -19.53
C ALA A 177 1.94 -0.56 -19.84
N LYS A 178 0.60 -0.59 -19.74
CA LYS A 178 -0.24 0.58 -19.95
C LYS A 178 -0.20 1.54 -18.78
N ILE A 179 -0.14 1.00 -17.55
CA ILE A 179 -0.03 1.80 -16.33
C ILE A 179 1.28 2.59 -16.33
N SER A 180 2.40 1.91 -16.65
CA SER A 180 3.73 2.52 -16.61
C SER A 180 3.98 3.51 -17.73
N LYS A 181 3.49 3.23 -18.97
CA LYS A 181 3.70 4.10 -20.14
C LYS A 181 2.75 5.30 -20.16
N ASN A 182 1.57 5.16 -19.62
CA ASN A 182 0.53 6.19 -19.65
C ASN A 182 -0.26 6.18 -18.34
N PRO A 183 0.33 6.67 -17.24
CA PRO A 183 -0.35 6.79 -15.96
C PRO A 183 -1.66 7.56 -16.08
N LEU A 184 -2.59 7.32 -15.16
CA LEU A 184 -3.82 8.10 -15.06
C LEU A 184 -3.49 9.48 -14.46
N GLY A 185 -3.38 10.47 -15.28
CA GLY A 185 -3.05 11.85 -14.85
C GLY A 185 -3.49 12.87 -15.91
#